data_2b2a318bc92c54db93d80bb47c111fcb
#
_entry.id   2b2a318bc92c54db93d80bb47c111fcb
#
_cell.length_a   1.000
_cell.length_b   1.000
_cell.length_c   1.000
_cell.angle_alpha   90.00
_cell.angle_beta   90.00
_cell.angle_gamma   90.00
#
_symmetry.space_group_name_H-M   'P 1'
#
loop_
_entity.id
_entity.type
_entity.pdbx_description
1 polymer ?
#
loop_
_entity_poly.entity_id
_entity_poly.type
_entity_poly.pdbx_seq_one_letter_code
_entity_poly.pdbx_strand_id
1 'polypeptide(L)'
;MDLRKATKALIPIAVIAPLVVIVSWGATEIMVGQTAGKEFCTSCHTMIPMGASYEADVHGGANNSGVRAQCIDCHVPHDNPFAYLWGKAVSGTHDVWAEMTYDLDAIDWQAKRKHPERFVYDSGCLHCHINLESATMSDVKAFVAHKPYFLRKTEQTCANCHAVGHKNLNKNIVRTGS
;
A
#
# COMPACT_ATOMS: atom_id res chain seq x y z
N MET A 1 -32.28 24.92 34.71
CA MET A 1 -31.32 25.09 33.61
C MET A 1 -32.00 25.93 32.54
N ASP A 2 -31.49 27.11 32.25
CA ASP A 2 -32.16 28.08 31.36
C ASP A 2 -32.07 27.58 29.89
N LEU A 3 -33.18 27.14 29.32
CA LEU A 3 -33.26 26.61 27.94
C LEU A 3 -32.66 27.56 26.91
N ARG A 4 -32.83 28.88 27.09
CA ARG A 4 -32.28 29.89 26.18
C ARG A 4 -30.76 29.96 26.19
N LYS A 5 -30.12 29.65 27.31
CA LYS A 5 -28.65 29.57 27.42
C LYS A 5 -28.13 28.28 26.75
N ALA A 6 -28.85 27.17 26.95
CA ALA A 6 -28.51 25.90 26.34
C ALA A 6 -28.61 25.98 24.80
N THR A 7 -29.67 26.56 24.24
CA THR A 7 -29.81 26.68 22.78
C THR A 7 -28.76 27.60 22.15
N LYS A 8 -28.37 28.72 22.84
CA LYS A 8 -27.31 29.59 22.35
C LYS A 8 -25.93 28.92 22.30
N ALA A 9 -25.68 27.94 23.18
CA ALA A 9 -24.44 27.17 23.17
C ALA A 9 -24.47 26.01 22.17
N LEU A 10 -25.65 25.41 21.92
CA LEU A 10 -25.78 24.29 20.98
C LEU A 10 -25.71 24.70 19.51
N ILE A 11 -26.18 25.90 19.14
CA ILE A 11 -26.13 26.39 17.75
C ILE A 11 -24.70 26.42 17.18
N PRO A 12 -23.70 27.06 17.84
CA PRO A 12 -22.34 27.06 17.31
C PRO A 12 -21.73 25.65 17.26
N ILE A 13 -22.03 24.79 18.21
CA ILE A 13 -21.56 23.38 18.18
C ILE A 13 -22.14 22.64 16.97
N ALA A 14 -23.45 22.81 16.72
CA ALA A 14 -24.12 22.18 15.58
C ALA A 14 -23.60 22.63 14.21
N VAL A 15 -22.99 23.82 14.13
CA VAL A 15 -22.37 24.33 12.90
C VAL A 15 -20.89 23.97 12.82
N ILE A 16 -20.15 24.18 13.92
CA ILE A 16 -18.70 23.99 13.93
C ILE A 16 -18.32 22.50 13.85
N ALA A 17 -19.05 21.62 14.54
CA ALA A 17 -18.70 20.20 14.56
C ALA A 17 -18.73 19.55 13.15
N PRO A 18 -19.79 19.69 12.34
CA PRO A 18 -19.78 19.14 10.98
C PRO A 18 -18.72 19.80 10.09
N LEU A 19 -18.44 21.08 10.29
CA LEU A 19 -17.42 21.80 9.53
C LEU A 19 -16.02 21.28 9.84
N VAL A 20 -15.72 21.01 11.12
CA VAL A 20 -14.46 20.36 11.55
C VAL A 20 -14.35 18.96 10.96
N VAL A 21 -15.43 18.18 10.97
CA VAL A 21 -15.45 16.84 10.38
C VAL A 21 -15.14 16.90 8.87
N ILE A 22 -15.80 17.78 8.13
CA ILE A 22 -15.61 17.93 6.67
C ILE A 22 -14.17 18.37 6.37
N VAL A 23 -13.65 19.37 7.08
CA VAL A 23 -12.28 19.87 6.88
C VAL A 23 -11.25 18.80 7.23
N SER A 24 -11.44 18.10 8.35
CA SER A 24 -10.54 16.99 8.76
C SER A 24 -10.57 15.86 7.76
N TRP A 25 -11.74 15.49 7.26
CA TRP A 25 -11.89 14.47 6.22
C TRP A 25 -11.16 14.86 4.94
N GLY A 26 -11.40 16.07 4.44
CA GLY A 26 -10.73 16.57 3.24
C GLY A 26 -9.22 16.66 3.38
N ALA A 27 -8.72 17.12 4.54
CA ALA A 27 -7.30 17.13 4.82
C ALA A 27 -6.69 15.72 4.86
N THR A 28 -7.38 14.76 5.47
CA THR A 28 -6.94 13.35 5.50
C THR A 28 -6.88 12.76 4.09
N GLU A 29 -7.90 12.99 3.27
CA GLU A 29 -7.95 12.51 1.88
C GLU A 29 -6.79 13.06 1.05
N ILE A 30 -6.51 14.36 1.15
CA ILE A 30 -5.39 14.99 0.46
C ILE A 30 -4.06 14.40 0.96
N MET A 31 -3.85 14.26 2.26
CA MET A 31 -2.63 13.66 2.82
C MET A 31 -2.43 12.23 2.36
N VAL A 32 -3.48 11.42 2.39
CA VAL A 32 -3.44 10.02 1.96
C VAL A 32 -3.06 9.93 0.48
N GLY A 33 -3.67 10.75 -0.38
CA GLY A 33 -3.38 10.78 -1.81
C GLY A 33 -1.95 11.24 -2.12
N GLN A 34 -1.50 12.34 -1.51
CA GLN A 34 -0.14 12.88 -1.72
C GLN A 34 0.98 11.93 -1.24
N THR A 35 0.70 11.09 -0.28
CA THR A 35 1.67 10.15 0.29
C THR A 35 1.48 8.70 -0.20
N ALA A 36 0.81 8.50 -1.33
CA ALA A 36 0.45 7.17 -1.84
C ALA A 36 1.42 6.63 -2.88
N GLY A 37 1.99 7.50 -3.68
CA GLY A 37 2.69 7.17 -4.91
C GLY A 37 4.20 7.12 -4.78
N LYS A 38 4.82 6.78 -5.92
CA LYS A 38 6.28 6.66 -6.07
C LYS A 38 6.99 7.95 -5.68
N GLU A 39 6.46 9.09 -6.06
CA GLU A 39 7.11 10.40 -5.85
C GLU A 39 7.37 10.67 -4.37
N PHE A 40 6.41 10.32 -3.52
CA PHE A 40 6.58 10.41 -2.07
C PHE A 40 7.54 9.36 -1.53
N CYS A 41 7.36 8.09 -1.89
CA CYS A 41 8.19 7.00 -1.37
C CYS A 41 9.67 7.15 -1.77
N THR A 42 9.95 7.60 -3.00
CA THR A 42 11.32 7.81 -3.48
C THR A 42 11.93 9.15 -3.06
N SER A 43 11.27 9.93 -2.22
CA SER A 43 11.89 11.09 -1.56
C SER A 43 13.00 10.68 -0.58
N CYS A 44 12.93 9.44 -0.04
CA CYS A 44 14.02 8.80 0.68
C CYS A 44 14.98 8.12 -0.31
N HIS A 45 16.29 8.36 -0.17
CA HIS A 45 17.28 7.85 -1.12
C HIS A 45 17.34 6.32 -1.20
N THR A 46 17.07 5.64 -0.08
CA THR A 46 17.01 4.17 0.01
C THR A 46 15.91 3.55 -0.84
N MET A 47 14.85 4.32 -1.15
CA MET A 47 13.73 3.86 -1.96
C MET A 47 13.88 4.13 -3.46
N ILE A 48 14.92 4.85 -3.89
CA ILE A 48 15.17 5.13 -5.31
C ILE A 48 15.30 3.86 -6.16
N PRO A 49 16.06 2.82 -5.75
CA PRO A 49 16.13 1.56 -6.50
C PRO A 49 14.78 0.84 -6.58
N MET A 50 13.96 0.95 -5.55
CA MET A 50 12.60 0.38 -5.52
C MET A 50 11.71 1.08 -6.54
N GLY A 51 11.73 2.41 -6.59
CA GLY A 51 11.02 3.21 -7.57
C GLY A 51 11.42 2.88 -9.02
N ALA A 52 12.72 2.77 -9.29
CA ALA A 52 13.24 2.43 -10.61
C ALA A 52 12.81 1.00 -11.05
N SER A 53 12.81 0.04 -10.13
CA SER A 53 12.36 -1.33 -10.41
C SER A 53 10.84 -1.42 -10.60
N TYR A 54 10.07 -0.61 -9.87
CA TYR A 54 8.63 -0.48 -10.01
C TYR A 54 8.26 0.07 -11.40
N GLU A 55 8.90 1.12 -11.88
CA GLU A 55 8.63 1.68 -13.23
C GLU A 55 8.89 0.68 -14.37
N ALA A 56 9.78 -0.26 -14.16
CA ALA A 56 10.06 -1.33 -15.12
C ALA A 56 9.04 -2.49 -15.07
N ASP A 57 8.16 -2.50 -14.06
CA ASP A 57 7.14 -3.52 -13.86
C ASP A 57 5.81 -3.15 -14.52
N VAL A 58 4.99 -4.15 -14.84
CA VAL A 58 3.66 -3.94 -15.43
C VAL A 58 2.76 -3.12 -14.51
N HIS A 59 2.87 -3.28 -13.20
CA HIS A 59 2.10 -2.51 -12.20
C HIS A 59 2.60 -1.07 -12.07
N GLY A 60 3.84 -0.79 -12.42
CA GLY A 60 4.43 0.55 -12.46
C GLY A 60 4.15 1.32 -13.74
N GLY A 61 3.37 0.77 -14.66
CA GLY A 61 2.99 1.39 -15.91
C GLY A 61 3.73 0.87 -17.15
N ALA A 62 4.62 -0.14 -17.02
CA ALA A 62 5.23 -0.81 -18.16
C ALA A 62 4.24 -1.79 -18.82
N ASN A 63 3.04 -1.30 -19.16
CA ASN A 63 1.95 -2.05 -19.79
C ASN A 63 1.22 -1.19 -20.83
N ASN A 64 0.46 -1.86 -21.71
CA ASN A 64 -0.27 -1.19 -22.80
C ASN A 64 -1.64 -0.63 -22.36
N SER A 65 -2.13 -0.95 -21.17
CA SER A 65 -3.44 -0.53 -20.66
C SER A 65 -3.40 0.84 -19.98
N GLY A 66 -2.20 1.38 -19.69
CA GLY A 66 -2.04 2.64 -18.99
C GLY A 66 -2.41 2.59 -17.50
N VAL A 67 -2.77 1.42 -16.98
CA VAL A 67 -3.08 1.24 -15.56
C VAL A 67 -1.78 1.21 -14.76
N ARG A 68 -1.76 1.97 -13.66
CA ARG A 68 -0.63 2.04 -12.74
C ARG A 68 -1.13 1.89 -11.31
N ALA A 69 -0.59 0.93 -10.57
CA ALA A 69 -0.83 0.80 -9.15
C ALA A 69 0.04 1.80 -8.37
N GLN A 70 -0.41 2.30 -7.26
CA GLN A 70 0.41 3.10 -6.35
C GLN A 70 1.21 2.18 -5.41
N CYS A 71 2.27 2.70 -4.77
CA CYS A 71 3.06 1.89 -3.84
C CYS A 71 2.20 1.31 -2.71
N ILE A 72 1.29 2.12 -2.17
CA ILE A 72 0.38 1.71 -1.10
C ILE A 72 -0.63 0.65 -1.52
N ASP A 73 -0.95 0.49 -2.80
CA ASP A 73 -1.90 -0.52 -3.26
C ASP A 73 -1.40 -1.95 -2.98
N CYS A 74 -0.08 -2.13 -2.87
CA CYS A 74 0.54 -3.40 -2.50
C CYS A 74 1.04 -3.40 -1.05
N HIS A 75 1.55 -2.27 -0.55
CA HIS A 75 2.28 -2.18 0.72
C HIS A 75 1.44 -1.76 1.93
N VAL A 76 0.14 -1.54 1.75
CA VAL A 76 -0.81 -1.20 2.83
C VAL A 76 -2.02 -2.14 2.74
N PRO A 77 -2.58 -2.63 3.87
CA PRO A 77 -3.76 -3.50 3.85
C PRO A 77 -5.01 -2.76 3.37
N HIS A 78 -5.83 -3.42 2.56
CA HIS A 78 -7.07 -2.88 1.99
C HIS A 78 -8.33 -3.60 2.49
N ASP A 79 -8.25 -4.32 3.61
CA ASP A 79 -9.36 -5.08 4.18
C ASP A 79 -10.54 -4.19 4.59
N ASN A 80 -10.26 -3.01 5.12
CA ASN A 80 -11.23 -1.99 5.47
C ASN A 80 -10.54 -0.62 5.67
N PRO A 81 -11.29 0.50 5.70
CA PRO A 81 -10.71 1.84 5.84
C PRO A 81 -9.86 2.05 7.09
N PHE A 82 -10.22 1.41 8.21
CA PHE A 82 -9.43 1.51 9.44
C PHE A 82 -8.09 0.78 9.31
N ALA A 83 -8.10 -0.46 8.80
CA ALA A 83 -6.87 -1.23 8.54
C ALA A 83 -5.94 -0.48 7.57
N TYR A 84 -6.51 0.14 6.54
CA TYR A 84 -5.78 0.95 5.59
C TYR A 84 -5.09 2.15 6.24
N LEU A 85 -5.84 2.99 6.95
CA LEU A 85 -5.29 4.19 7.61
C LEU A 85 -4.27 3.83 8.70
N TRP A 86 -4.57 2.81 9.49
CA TRP A 86 -3.67 2.30 10.52
C TRP A 86 -2.39 1.72 9.93
N GLY A 87 -2.52 0.85 8.93
CA GLY A 87 -1.37 0.26 8.23
C GLY A 87 -0.47 1.33 7.62
N LYS A 88 -1.08 2.32 6.97
CA LYS A 88 -0.35 3.46 6.38
C LYS A 88 0.38 4.29 7.45
N ALA A 89 -0.27 4.58 8.56
CA ALA A 89 0.33 5.34 9.66
C ALA A 89 1.51 4.58 10.29
N VAL A 90 1.33 3.29 10.56
CA VAL A 90 2.37 2.43 11.15
C VAL A 90 3.56 2.29 10.20
N SER A 91 3.33 1.94 8.92
CA SER A 91 4.40 1.79 7.94
C SER A 91 5.16 3.09 7.72
N GLY A 92 4.44 4.21 7.50
CA GLY A 92 5.09 5.50 7.28
C GLY A 92 5.89 5.97 8.49
N THR A 93 5.39 5.78 9.72
CA THR A 93 6.14 6.12 10.93
C THR A 93 7.37 5.23 11.10
N HIS A 94 7.24 3.93 10.84
CA HIS A 94 8.35 2.99 10.88
C HIS A 94 9.44 3.36 9.88
N ASP A 95 9.06 3.70 8.64
CA ASP A 95 10.02 4.02 7.58
C ASP A 95 10.79 5.32 7.89
N VAL A 96 10.10 6.36 8.39
CA VAL A 96 10.75 7.60 8.84
C VAL A 96 11.70 7.31 10.02
N TRP A 97 11.26 6.50 10.99
CA TRP A 97 12.10 6.11 12.11
C TRP A 97 13.34 5.32 11.64
N ALA A 98 13.16 4.38 10.73
CA ALA A 98 14.26 3.59 10.19
C ALA A 98 15.27 4.48 9.44
N GLU A 99 14.81 5.43 8.63
CA GLU A 99 15.65 6.38 7.90
C GLU A 99 16.51 7.24 8.84
N MET A 100 16.01 7.52 10.06
CA MET A 100 16.72 8.34 11.04
C MET A 100 17.65 7.55 11.97
N THR A 101 17.44 6.25 12.14
CA THR A 101 18.09 5.49 13.22
C THR A 101 18.87 4.26 12.78
N TYR A 102 18.57 3.70 11.61
CA TYR A 102 19.21 2.49 11.11
C TYR A 102 20.34 2.82 10.13
N ASP A 103 21.33 1.95 10.09
CA ASP A 103 22.30 1.92 8.99
C ASP A 103 21.63 1.27 7.77
N LEU A 104 21.11 2.10 6.89
CA LEU A 104 20.33 1.68 5.74
C LEU A 104 21.19 1.03 4.65
N ASP A 105 22.48 1.37 4.59
CA ASP A 105 23.42 0.76 3.67
C ASP A 105 23.76 -0.69 4.06
N ALA A 106 23.61 -1.03 5.35
CA ALA A 106 23.79 -2.38 5.87
C ALA A 106 22.58 -3.31 5.67
N ILE A 107 21.46 -2.83 5.08
CA ILE A 107 20.27 -3.65 4.88
C ILE A 107 20.53 -4.74 3.82
N ASP A 108 20.37 -6.00 4.22
CA ASP A 108 20.35 -7.12 3.28
C ASP A 108 19.00 -7.21 2.55
N TRP A 109 18.89 -6.46 1.46
CA TRP A 109 17.71 -6.45 0.59
C TRP A 109 17.44 -7.81 -0.04
N GLN A 110 18.47 -8.63 -0.28
CA GLN A 110 18.31 -9.96 -0.86
C GLN A 110 17.65 -10.93 0.14
N ALA A 111 18.02 -10.85 1.42
CA ALA A 111 17.35 -11.61 2.47
C ALA A 111 15.89 -11.17 2.63
N LYS A 112 15.62 -9.85 2.63
CA LYS A 112 14.25 -9.32 2.74
C LYS A 112 13.34 -9.77 1.60
N ARG A 113 13.85 -9.86 0.37
CA ARG A 113 13.08 -10.31 -0.80
C ARG A 113 12.65 -11.77 -0.76
N LYS A 114 13.26 -12.60 0.08
CA LYS A 114 12.83 -13.99 0.28
C LYS A 114 11.51 -14.09 1.07
N HIS A 115 11.07 -12.99 1.65
CA HIS A 115 9.89 -12.91 2.51
C HIS A 115 8.96 -11.79 2.05
N PRO A 116 8.42 -11.83 0.81
CA PRO A 116 7.57 -10.77 0.27
C PRO A 116 6.27 -10.61 1.06
N GLU A 117 5.78 -11.68 1.70
CA GLU A 117 4.59 -11.71 2.54
C GLU A 117 4.66 -10.76 3.75
N ARG A 118 5.85 -10.28 4.10
CA ARG A 118 6.05 -9.31 5.18
C ARG A 118 5.82 -7.87 4.74
N PHE A 119 5.78 -7.62 3.46
CA PHE A 119 5.76 -6.27 2.88
C PHE A 119 4.56 -6.02 1.97
N VAL A 120 3.87 -7.08 1.54
CA VAL A 120 2.80 -7.04 0.56
C VAL A 120 1.56 -7.71 1.12
N TYR A 121 0.40 -7.09 0.90
CA TYR A 121 -0.89 -7.55 1.41
C TYR A 121 -1.76 -8.06 0.27
N ASP A 122 -2.30 -9.27 0.41
CA ASP A 122 -3.21 -9.88 -0.56
C ASP A 122 -4.48 -9.04 -0.77
N SER A 123 -4.95 -8.38 0.29
CA SER A 123 -6.10 -7.47 0.20
C SER A 123 -5.86 -6.31 -0.78
N GLY A 124 -4.61 -5.86 -0.94
CA GLY A 124 -4.23 -4.89 -1.95
C GLY A 124 -4.32 -5.44 -3.37
N CYS A 125 -3.82 -6.67 -3.60
CA CYS A 125 -3.94 -7.35 -4.88
C CYS A 125 -5.41 -7.54 -5.28
N LEU A 126 -6.22 -8.05 -4.36
CA LEU A 126 -7.64 -8.35 -4.57
C LEU A 126 -8.50 -7.09 -4.70
N HIS A 127 -8.02 -5.93 -4.27
CA HIS A 127 -8.70 -4.65 -4.47
C HIS A 127 -8.85 -4.30 -5.96
N CYS A 128 -7.84 -4.62 -6.78
CA CYS A 128 -7.90 -4.46 -8.24
C CYS A 128 -8.27 -5.76 -8.96
N HIS A 129 -7.80 -6.92 -8.49
CA HIS A 129 -8.09 -8.23 -9.06
C HIS A 129 -9.37 -8.85 -8.49
N ILE A 130 -10.45 -8.07 -8.46
CA ILE A 130 -11.75 -8.43 -7.84
C ILE A 130 -12.42 -9.68 -8.43
N ASN A 131 -12.14 -10.00 -9.70
CA ASN A 131 -12.73 -11.14 -10.41
C ASN A 131 -11.76 -12.33 -10.52
N LEU A 132 -10.67 -12.35 -9.73
CA LEU A 132 -9.60 -13.32 -9.88
C LEU A 132 -10.09 -14.77 -9.77
N GLU A 133 -10.97 -15.08 -8.82
CA GLU A 133 -11.51 -16.42 -8.64
C GLU A 133 -12.25 -16.90 -9.89
N SER A 134 -13.18 -16.11 -10.41
CA SER A 134 -13.92 -16.45 -11.61
C SER A 134 -13.03 -16.49 -12.87
N ALA A 135 -12.07 -15.57 -12.98
CA ALA A 135 -11.14 -15.54 -14.12
C ALA A 135 -10.26 -16.78 -14.16
N THR A 136 -9.81 -17.29 -13.00
CA THR A 136 -8.98 -18.50 -12.93
C THR A 136 -9.77 -19.78 -13.22
N MET A 137 -11.10 -19.79 -13.06
CA MET A 137 -11.93 -20.95 -13.39
C MET A 137 -11.95 -21.32 -14.89
N SER A 138 -11.63 -20.38 -15.77
CA SER A 138 -11.62 -20.60 -17.23
C SER A 138 -10.35 -21.29 -17.74
N ASP A 139 -9.30 -21.36 -16.95
CA ASP A 139 -8.04 -22.03 -17.29
C ASP A 139 -7.69 -23.08 -16.24
N VAL A 140 -7.50 -24.34 -16.69
CA VAL A 140 -7.27 -25.48 -15.78
C VAL A 140 -6.01 -25.30 -14.93
N LYS A 141 -4.93 -24.76 -15.50
CA LYS A 141 -3.67 -24.54 -14.74
C LYS A 141 -3.85 -23.45 -13.70
N ALA A 142 -4.47 -22.34 -14.08
CA ALA A 142 -4.79 -21.27 -13.18
C ALA A 142 -5.73 -21.73 -12.07
N PHE A 143 -6.78 -22.47 -12.40
CA PHE A 143 -7.72 -23.01 -11.41
C PHE A 143 -7.03 -23.93 -10.39
N VAL A 144 -6.24 -24.89 -10.85
CA VAL A 144 -5.54 -25.83 -9.94
C VAL A 144 -4.56 -25.10 -9.02
N ALA A 145 -3.85 -24.10 -9.53
CA ALA A 145 -2.89 -23.33 -8.75
C ALA A 145 -3.56 -22.45 -7.68
N HIS A 146 -4.72 -21.81 -8.00
CA HIS A 146 -5.37 -20.86 -7.10
C HIS A 146 -6.44 -21.48 -6.18
N LYS A 147 -6.94 -22.68 -6.52
CA LYS A 147 -7.98 -23.34 -5.71
C LYS A 147 -7.62 -23.52 -4.23
N PRO A 148 -6.38 -23.93 -3.84
CA PRO A 148 -6.02 -24.02 -2.42
C PRO A 148 -6.09 -22.68 -1.70
N TYR A 149 -5.74 -21.59 -2.37
CA TYR A 149 -5.80 -20.23 -1.84
C TYR A 149 -7.26 -19.82 -1.55
N PHE A 150 -8.16 -19.92 -2.52
CA PHE A 150 -9.57 -19.55 -2.34
C PHE A 150 -10.28 -20.44 -1.32
N LEU A 151 -9.88 -21.71 -1.18
CA LEU A 151 -10.39 -22.62 -0.15
C LEU A 151 -9.72 -22.44 1.22
N ARG A 152 -8.80 -21.48 1.38
CA ARG A 152 -8.03 -21.25 2.61
C ARG A 152 -7.30 -22.50 3.11
N LYS A 153 -6.75 -23.28 2.18
CA LYS A 153 -6.00 -24.52 2.45
C LYS A 153 -4.49 -24.34 2.32
N THR A 154 -4.02 -23.11 2.16
CA THR A 154 -2.60 -22.75 2.09
C THR A 154 -2.36 -21.46 2.83
N GLU A 155 -1.15 -21.32 3.39
CA GLU A 155 -0.64 -20.09 3.99
C GLU A 155 0.10 -19.21 2.94
N GLN A 156 0.17 -19.66 1.69
CA GLN A 156 0.83 -18.91 0.63
C GLN A 156 0.03 -17.66 0.28
N THR A 157 0.72 -16.55 0.16
CA THR A 157 0.17 -15.27 -0.31
C THR A 157 0.39 -15.11 -1.81
N CYS A 158 -0.28 -14.12 -2.41
CA CYS A 158 -0.10 -13.79 -3.82
C CYS A 158 1.38 -13.55 -4.15
N ALA A 159 2.08 -12.80 -3.31
CA ALA A 159 3.48 -12.43 -3.52
C ALA A 159 4.47 -13.59 -3.33
N ASN A 160 4.09 -14.70 -2.67
CA ASN A 160 4.95 -15.88 -2.58
C ASN A 160 5.08 -16.62 -3.93
N CYS A 161 4.06 -16.52 -4.79
CA CYS A 161 4.04 -17.18 -6.08
C CYS A 161 4.29 -16.21 -7.24
N HIS A 162 3.86 -14.95 -7.11
CA HIS A 162 3.94 -13.92 -8.14
C HIS A 162 5.03 -12.89 -7.84
N ALA A 163 6.10 -12.88 -8.63
CA ALA A 163 7.16 -11.89 -8.54
C ALA A 163 6.77 -10.62 -9.31
N VAL A 164 5.93 -9.79 -8.71
CA VAL A 164 5.40 -8.55 -9.29
C VAL A 164 5.83 -7.30 -8.53
N GLY A 165 5.67 -6.14 -9.14
CA GLY A 165 5.88 -4.84 -8.54
C GLY A 165 7.30 -4.29 -8.67
N HIS A 166 8.33 -5.13 -8.66
CA HIS A 166 9.74 -4.69 -8.67
C HIS A 166 10.59 -5.50 -9.65
N LYS A 167 10.44 -5.22 -10.93
CA LYS A 167 11.20 -5.89 -11.99
C LYS A 167 12.67 -5.45 -11.98
N ASN A 168 13.59 -6.40 -12.11
CA ASN A 168 15.04 -6.15 -12.12
C ASN A 168 15.59 -5.44 -10.85
N LEU A 169 14.94 -5.59 -9.72
CA LEU A 169 15.33 -4.93 -8.47
C LEU A 169 16.81 -5.16 -8.11
N ASN A 170 17.33 -6.38 -8.30
CA ASN A 170 18.73 -6.69 -8.04
C ASN A 170 19.71 -5.80 -8.79
N LYS A 171 19.41 -5.49 -10.07
CA LYS A 171 20.27 -4.63 -10.88
C LYS A 171 20.28 -3.19 -10.38
N ASN A 172 19.17 -2.74 -9.81
CA ASN A 172 19.05 -1.38 -9.32
C ASN A 172 19.70 -1.22 -7.93
N ILE A 173 19.63 -2.22 -7.07
CA ILE A 173 20.26 -2.20 -5.74
C ILE A 173 21.80 -2.21 -5.87
N VAL A 174 22.37 -3.05 -6.74
CA VAL A 174 23.83 -3.14 -6.93
C VAL A 174 24.41 -1.84 -7.49
N ARG A 175 23.63 -1.05 -8.24
CA ARG A 175 24.10 0.23 -8.83
C ARG A 175 24.20 1.37 -7.81
N THR A 176 23.57 1.26 -6.65
CA THR A 176 23.58 2.30 -5.62
C THR A 176 24.65 2.07 -4.55
N GLY A 177 25.27 0.89 -4.51
CA GLY A 177 26.34 0.52 -3.58
C GLY A 177 27.76 0.66 -4.14
N SER A 178 27.94 1.38 -5.25
CA SER A 178 29.26 1.64 -5.89
C SER A 178 29.59 3.11 -5.91
#